data_fb60ed04e6c39ba2d0706ba7750096ae
#
_entry.id   fb60ed04e6c39ba2d0706ba7750096ae
#
_cell.length_a   1.000
_cell.length_b   1.000
_cell.length_c   1.000
_cell.angle_alpha   90.00
_cell.angle_beta   90.00
_cell.angle_gamma   90.00
#
_symmetry.space_group_name_H-M   'P 1'
#
loop_
_entity.id
_entity.type
_entity.pdbx_description
1 polymer ?
#
loop_
_entity_poly.entity_id
_entity_poly.type
_entity_poly.pdbx_seq_one_letter_code
_entity_poly.pdbx_strand_id
1 'polypeptide(L)'
;MRKPLRRLLLAVISCLLLCVCVFADNSITEMKTDCNVEADGSCRITQTLTLDLETTEQELHFPLGAGAKKAEVAGYNAKTYTEDGITCLRLTSNTGFTGSRTFTVTYTLGDLVTEADGVQTLDVPLLCAKWEYPIEHYAFTVMLPKEYNGQPSFLSGYRGDVIEDYLDLRAQPTMLNGSLTTALKDRESLNLALDVESGFFSGAYAKWSAN
;
A
#
# COMPACT_ATOMS: atom_id res chain seq x y z
N MET A 1 -32.91 19.42 -51.14
CA MET A 1 -32.49 20.12 -49.91
C MET A 1 -32.49 19.21 -48.65
N ARG A 2 -32.05 17.95 -48.68
CA ARG A 2 -32.06 17.02 -47.53
C ARG A 2 -30.68 16.56 -47.04
N LYS A 3 -29.59 16.87 -47.75
CA LYS A 3 -28.23 16.44 -47.43
C LYS A 3 -27.53 17.21 -46.29
N PRO A 4 -27.69 18.54 -46.13
CA PRO A 4 -26.99 19.26 -45.04
C PRO A 4 -27.58 18.95 -43.66
N LEU A 5 -28.91 18.78 -43.57
CA LEU A 5 -29.57 18.46 -42.29
C LEU A 5 -29.16 17.11 -41.74
N ARG A 6 -28.94 16.10 -42.59
CA ARG A 6 -28.48 14.78 -42.20
C ARG A 6 -27.00 14.77 -41.69
N ARG A 7 -26.16 15.66 -42.26
CA ARG A 7 -24.77 15.83 -41.81
C ARG A 7 -24.72 16.57 -40.47
N LEU A 8 -25.60 17.55 -40.27
CA LEU A 8 -25.71 18.25 -38.98
C LEU A 8 -26.20 17.31 -37.87
N LEU A 9 -27.20 16.48 -38.15
CA LEU A 9 -27.72 15.48 -37.20
C LEU A 9 -26.66 14.43 -36.81
N LEU A 10 -25.87 13.96 -37.79
CA LEU A 10 -24.76 13.05 -37.55
C LEU A 10 -23.63 13.67 -36.70
N ALA A 11 -23.31 14.93 -36.90
CA ALA A 11 -22.33 15.66 -36.11
C ALA A 11 -22.79 15.86 -34.65
N VAL A 12 -24.08 16.18 -34.45
CA VAL A 12 -24.66 16.31 -33.09
C VAL A 12 -24.71 14.97 -32.35
N ILE A 13 -25.08 13.89 -33.05
CA ILE A 13 -25.05 12.53 -32.46
C ILE A 13 -23.61 12.08 -32.12
N SER A 14 -22.65 12.43 -32.99
CA SER A 14 -21.21 12.14 -32.72
C SER A 14 -20.69 12.94 -31.54
N CYS A 15 -21.05 14.18 -31.33
CA CYS A 15 -20.71 14.98 -30.15
C CYS A 15 -21.38 14.45 -28.87
N LEU A 16 -22.63 13.98 -28.96
CA LEU A 16 -23.34 13.39 -27.81
C LEU A 16 -22.76 12.00 -27.38
N LEU A 17 -22.22 11.25 -28.34
CA LEU A 17 -21.54 9.98 -28.05
C LEU A 17 -20.11 10.13 -27.49
N LEU A 18 -19.53 11.34 -27.58
CA LEU A 18 -18.22 11.65 -27.02
C LEU A 18 -18.30 12.24 -25.59
N CYS A 19 -19.50 12.48 -25.06
CA CYS A 19 -19.71 12.70 -23.65
C CYS A 19 -19.57 11.34 -22.91
N VAL A 20 -18.39 10.73 -22.95
CA VAL A 20 -18.00 9.72 -21.97
C VAL A 20 -17.99 10.49 -20.66
N CYS A 21 -19.02 10.31 -19.84
CA CYS A 21 -18.94 10.67 -18.45
C CYS A 21 -17.77 9.86 -17.89
N VAL A 22 -16.60 10.46 -17.80
CA VAL A 22 -15.55 9.97 -16.93
C VAL A 22 -16.14 10.15 -15.55
N PHE A 23 -16.75 9.11 -15.02
CA PHE A 23 -17.00 9.05 -13.59
C PHE A 23 -15.59 9.04 -12.99
N ALA A 24 -15.19 10.14 -12.39
CA ALA A 24 -14.02 10.15 -11.55
C ALA A 24 -14.32 9.18 -10.41
N ASP A 25 -13.56 8.12 -10.32
CA ASP A 25 -13.66 7.15 -9.24
C ASP A 25 -12.83 7.67 -8.05
N ASN A 26 -13.25 7.35 -6.83
CA ASN A 26 -12.45 7.64 -5.65
C ASN A 26 -11.06 7.01 -5.83
N SER A 27 -10.00 7.76 -5.52
CA SER A 27 -8.60 7.30 -5.65
C SER A 27 -7.74 7.75 -4.46
N ILE A 28 -6.62 7.07 -4.27
CA ILE A 28 -5.53 7.54 -3.42
C ILE A 28 -4.52 8.21 -4.36
N THR A 29 -4.48 9.54 -4.36
CA THR A 29 -3.60 10.30 -5.27
C THR A 29 -2.14 10.17 -4.87
N GLU A 30 -1.87 10.13 -3.56
CA GLU A 30 -0.53 10.00 -2.98
C GLU A 30 -0.57 9.05 -1.80
N MET A 31 0.38 8.11 -1.75
CA MET A 31 0.57 7.27 -0.58
C MET A 31 2.05 7.05 -0.31
N LYS A 32 2.46 7.28 0.93
CA LYS A 32 3.81 7.04 1.41
C LYS A 32 3.78 6.11 2.61
N THR A 33 4.62 5.07 2.58
CA THR A 33 4.84 4.17 3.71
C THR A 33 6.25 4.36 4.27
N ASP A 34 6.36 4.80 5.52
CA ASP A 34 7.61 4.84 6.27
C ASP A 34 7.61 3.65 7.25
N CYS A 35 8.56 2.74 7.09
CA CYS A 35 8.72 1.53 7.89
C CYS A 35 10.03 1.60 8.68
N ASN A 36 9.96 1.65 10.00
CA ASN A 36 11.10 1.53 10.88
C ASN A 36 11.18 0.09 11.42
N VAL A 37 12.21 -0.63 11.00
CA VAL A 37 12.49 -2.01 11.45
C VAL A 37 13.30 -1.94 12.74
N GLU A 38 12.79 -2.55 13.79
CA GLU A 38 13.45 -2.64 15.09
C GLU A 38 14.45 -3.79 15.14
N ALA A 39 15.32 -3.80 16.15
CA ALA A 39 16.33 -4.85 16.30
C ALA A 39 15.75 -6.26 16.46
N ASP A 40 14.52 -6.39 16.93
CA ASP A 40 13.79 -7.66 17.05
C ASP A 40 13.03 -8.05 15.76
N GLY A 41 13.19 -7.33 14.66
CA GLY A 41 12.51 -7.57 13.40
C GLY A 41 11.05 -7.10 13.37
N SER A 42 10.52 -6.52 14.44
CA SER A 42 9.23 -5.85 14.38
C SER A 42 9.33 -4.55 13.58
N CYS A 43 8.22 -4.12 13.00
CA CYS A 43 8.16 -2.89 12.21
C CYS A 43 7.16 -1.90 12.82
N ARG A 44 7.60 -0.64 12.97
CA ARG A 44 6.70 0.48 13.16
C ARG A 44 6.44 1.13 11.81
N ILE A 45 5.18 1.17 11.42
CA ILE A 45 4.76 1.68 10.12
C ILE A 45 3.97 2.98 10.31
N THR A 46 4.29 3.96 9.48
CA THR A 46 3.52 5.17 9.30
C THR A 46 3.14 5.28 7.83
N GLN A 47 1.84 5.29 7.55
CA GLN A 47 1.31 5.51 6.20
C GLN A 47 0.67 6.89 6.14
N THR A 48 1.13 7.73 5.24
CA THR A 48 0.50 9.00 4.92
C THR A 48 -0.11 8.89 3.54
N LEU A 49 -1.42 9.13 3.44
CA LEU A 49 -2.14 9.01 2.19
C LEU A 49 -3.12 10.16 1.98
N THR A 50 -3.28 10.57 0.74
CA THR A 50 -4.28 11.54 0.30
C THR A 50 -5.32 10.83 -0.54
N LEU A 51 -6.56 10.80 -0.02
CA LEU A 51 -7.74 10.31 -0.72
C LEU A 51 -8.40 11.47 -1.47
N ASP A 52 -8.74 11.27 -2.72
CA ASP A 52 -9.64 12.13 -3.48
C ASP A 52 -11.00 11.42 -3.63
N LEU A 53 -12.01 11.97 -2.95
CA LEU A 53 -13.33 11.37 -2.81
C LEU A 53 -14.35 12.17 -3.63
N GLU A 54 -14.61 11.71 -4.83
CA GLU A 54 -15.63 12.28 -5.73
C GLU A 54 -17.05 12.02 -5.20
N THR A 55 -17.22 10.92 -4.48
CA THR A 55 -18.47 10.58 -3.79
C THR A 55 -18.33 10.73 -2.30
N THR A 56 -19.46 10.93 -1.60
CA THR A 56 -19.46 11.02 -0.14
C THR A 56 -19.46 9.62 0.47
N GLU A 57 -18.39 9.30 1.21
CA GLU A 57 -18.23 8.04 1.91
C GLU A 57 -18.61 8.20 3.39
N GLN A 58 -19.47 7.34 3.93
CA GLN A 58 -19.83 7.35 5.35
C GLN A 58 -18.81 6.61 6.21
N GLU A 59 -18.10 5.67 5.61
CA GLU A 59 -17.07 4.86 6.24
C GLU A 59 -15.81 4.83 5.37
N LEU A 60 -14.63 4.86 5.99
CA LEU A 60 -13.34 4.64 5.33
C LEU A 60 -12.64 3.47 6.01
N HIS A 61 -12.07 2.59 5.20
CA HIS A 61 -11.37 1.39 5.63
C HIS A 61 -9.88 1.48 5.32
N PHE A 62 -9.04 1.25 6.33
CA PHE A 62 -7.58 1.27 6.22
C PHE A 62 -7.04 -0.12 6.54
N PRO A 63 -6.75 -0.95 5.53
CA PRO A 63 -6.14 -2.26 5.74
C PRO A 63 -4.67 -2.11 6.12
N LEU A 64 -4.24 -2.79 7.20
CA LEU A 64 -2.92 -2.61 7.79
C LEU A 64 -2.00 -3.81 7.56
N GLY A 65 -2.57 -5.01 7.55
CA GLY A 65 -1.84 -6.28 7.48
C GLY A 65 -2.22 -7.23 8.59
N ALA A 66 -1.78 -8.47 8.48
CA ALA A 66 -2.06 -9.50 9.46
C ALA A 66 -1.38 -9.16 10.80
N GLY A 67 -2.15 -9.25 11.89
CA GLY A 67 -1.62 -9.07 13.24
C GLY A 67 -1.15 -7.66 13.60
N ALA A 68 -1.53 -6.62 12.85
CA ALA A 68 -1.21 -5.23 13.18
C ALA A 68 -1.75 -4.85 14.57
N LYS A 69 -0.91 -4.16 15.34
CA LYS A 69 -1.17 -3.74 16.72
C LYS A 69 -0.96 -2.23 16.87
N LYS A 70 -1.52 -1.64 17.93
CA LYS A 70 -1.37 -0.21 18.26
C LYS A 70 -1.73 0.70 17.10
N ALA A 71 -2.79 0.32 16.38
CA ALA A 71 -3.21 1.01 15.16
C ALA A 71 -4.05 2.24 15.49
N GLU A 72 -3.73 3.36 14.84
CA GLU A 72 -4.44 4.63 15.02
C GLU A 72 -4.43 5.45 13.73
N VAL A 73 -5.42 6.33 13.58
CA VAL A 73 -5.45 7.38 12.55
C VAL A 73 -5.37 8.73 13.25
N ALA A 74 -4.36 9.51 12.92
CA ALA A 74 -4.09 10.78 13.57
C ALA A 74 -5.31 11.74 13.49
N GLY A 75 -5.78 12.19 14.66
CA GLY A 75 -6.92 13.13 14.75
C GLY A 75 -8.30 12.49 14.59
N TYR A 76 -8.39 11.17 14.50
CA TYR A 76 -9.66 10.47 14.33
C TYR A 76 -9.84 9.34 15.37
N ASN A 77 -11.09 9.06 15.70
CA ASN A 77 -11.44 7.91 16.51
C ASN A 77 -11.77 6.73 15.59
N ALA A 78 -10.77 5.89 15.35
CA ALA A 78 -10.89 4.72 14.50
C ALA A 78 -11.24 3.47 15.32
N LYS A 79 -12.00 2.55 14.73
CA LYS A 79 -12.29 1.22 15.30
C LYS A 79 -11.46 0.16 14.58
N THR A 80 -10.74 -0.65 15.35
CA THR A 80 -10.02 -1.82 14.82
C THR A 80 -10.99 -2.98 14.63
N TYR A 81 -10.86 -3.69 13.52
CA TYR A 81 -11.56 -4.96 13.25
C TYR A 81 -10.64 -5.89 12.43
N THR A 82 -11.02 -7.14 12.29
CA THR A 82 -10.28 -8.13 11.48
C THR A 82 -11.20 -8.71 10.43
N GLU A 83 -10.73 -8.77 9.20
CA GLU A 83 -11.43 -9.37 8.07
C GLU A 83 -10.45 -10.21 7.25
N ASP A 84 -10.79 -11.49 7.01
CA ASP A 84 -9.94 -12.48 6.32
C ASP A 84 -8.50 -12.55 6.86
N GLY A 85 -8.33 -12.42 8.17
CA GLY A 85 -7.02 -12.44 8.82
C GLY A 85 -6.24 -11.12 8.76
N ILE A 86 -6.76 -10.11 8.08
CA ILE A 86 -6.15 -8.78 7.99
C ILE A 86 -6.76 -7.86 9.04
N THR A 87 -5.91 -7.16 9.78
CA THR A 87 -6.31 -6.10 10.70
C THR A 87 -6.59 -4.83 9.91
N CYS A 88 -7.74 -4.23 10.16
CA CYS A 88 -8.18 -2.99 9.50
C CYS A 88 -8.58 -1.95 10.55
N LEU A 89 -8.47 -0.68 10.20
CA LEU A 89 -9.12 0.43 10.90
C LEU A 89 -10.33 0.92 10.11
N ARG A 90 -11.39 1.25 10.82
CA ARG A 90 -12.59 1.85 10.26
C ARG A 90 -12.82 3.22 10.88
N LEU A 91 -12.95 4.23 10.02
CA LEU A 91 -13.46 5.55 10.37
C LEU A 91 -14.92 5.65 9.96
N THR A 92 -15.73 6.30 10.80
CA THR A 92 -17.12 6.61 10.49
C THR A 92 -17.37 8.10 10.64
N SER A 93 -18.20 8.68 9.79
CA SER A 93 -18.59 10.08 9.85
C SER A 93 -20.09 10.23 9.62
N ASN A 94 -20.75 11.00 10.48
CA ASN A 94 -22.18 11.29 10.31
C ASN A 94 -22.46 12.24 9.13
N THR A 95 -21.48 13.07 8.77
CA THR A 95 -21.56 13.99 7.63
C THR A 95 -20.92 13.43 6.36
N GLY A 96 -20.23 12.30 6.49
CA GLY A 96 -19.45 11.69 5.42
C GLY A 96 -18.09 12.35 5.21
N PHE A 97 -17.26 11.66 4.44
CA PHE A 97 -15.98 12.13 3.94
C PHE A 97 -16.16 12.46 2.45
N THR A 98 -15.66 13.59 1.98
CA THR A 98 -15.73 14.03 0.58
C THR A 98 -14.57 14.96 0.26
N GLY A 99 -14.22 15.06 -1.03
CA GLY A 99 -13.12 15.88 -1.53
C GLY A 99 -11.76 15.32 -1.13
N SER A 100 -10.72 16.08 -1.38
CA SER A 100 -9.34 15.69 -1.07
C SER A 100 -9.08 15.75 0.43
N ARG A 101 -8.58 14.65 1.00
CA ARG A 101 -8.28 14.51 2.44
C ARG A 101 -7.01 13.70 2.66
N THR A 102 -6.14 14.20 3.54
CA THR A 102 -4.93 13.49 3.95
C THR A 102 -5.13 12.83 5.30
N PHE A 103 -4.71 11.56 5.40
CA PHE A 103 -4.73 10.76 6.62
C PHE A 103 -3.31 10.27 6.94
N THR A 104 -3.00 10.21 8.23
CA THR A 104 -1.78 9.56 8.74
C THR A 104 -2.20 8.40 9.62
N VAL A 105 -1.81 7.19 9.23
CA VAL A 105 -2.11 5.94 9.91
C VAL A 105 -0.82 5.38 10.49
N THR A 106 -0.80 5.04 11.78
CA THR A 106 0.35 4.40 12.42
C THR A 106 -0.03 3.07 13.02
N TYR A 107 0.87 2.09 12.94
CA TYR A 107 0.68 0.76 13.51
C TYR A 107 2.01 0.03 13.66
N THR A 108 1.99 -1.12 14.33
CA THR A 108 3.15 -2.03 14.44
C THR A 108 2.81 -3.40 13.90
N LEU A 109 3.77 -4.00 13.19
CA LEU A 109 3.76 -5.39 12.76
C LEU A 109 4.85 -6.16 13.50
N GLY A 110 4.56 -7.38 13.88
CA GLY A 110 5.51 -8.32 14.47
C GLY A 110 5.55 -9.62 13.69
N ASP A 111 6.43 -10.53 14.12
CA ASP A 111 6.55 -11.87 13.54
C ASP A 111 6.88 -11.85 12.03
N LEU A 112 7.69 -10.86 11.60
CA LEU A 112 8.06 -10.64 10.20
C LEU A 112 9.38 -11.31 9.81
N VAL A 113 10.09 -11.91 10.76
CA VAL A 113 11.37 -12.56 10.50
C VAL A 113 11.22 -14.06 10.65
N THR A 114 11.75 -14.79 9.67
CA THR A 114 11.93 -16.24 9.71
C THR A 114 13.41 -16.57 9.65
N GLU A 115 13.83 -17.74 10.16
CA GLU A 115 15.21 -18.18 10.06
C GLU A 115 15.28 -19.62 9.54
N ALA A 116 16.06 -19.84 8.48
CA ALA A 116 16.34 -21.15 7.91
C ALA A 116 17.78 -21.21 7.41
N ASP A 117 18.47 -22.33 7.67
CA ASP A 117 19.82 -22.62 7.16
C ASP A 117 20.87 -21.50 7.40
N GLY A 118 20.74 -20.77 8.51
CA GLY A 118 21.66 -19.68 8.86
C GLY A 118 21.36 -18.34 8.15
N VAL A 119 20.20 -18.23 7.52
CA VAL A 119 19.69 -17.00 6.89
C VAL A 119 18.45 -16.55 7.64
N GLN A 120 18.38 -15.26 7.96
CA GLN A 120 17.16 -14.60 8.44
C GLN A 120 16.52 -13.87 7.26
N THR A 121 15.23 -14.13 7.03
CA THR A 121 14.43 -13.44 6.02
C THR A 121 13.44 -12.53 6.71
N LEU A 122 13.56 -11.23 6.47
CA LEU A 122 12.57 -10.22 6.84
C LEU A 122 11.54 -10.09 5.72
N ASP A 123 10.27 -10.31 6.01
CA ASP A 123 9.15 -10.15 5.06
C ASP A 123 8.20 -9.06 5.56
N VAL A 124 8.22 -7.90 4.88
CA VAL A 124 7.44 -6.72 5.27
C VAL A 124 6.36 -6.41 4.25
N PRO A 125 5.08 -6.52 4.62
CA PRO A 125 3.99 -6.00 3.79
C PRO A 125 3.99 -4.46 3.83
N LEU A 126 4.68 -3.82 2.88
CA LEU A 126 4.72 -2.36 2.74
C LEU A 126 3.36 -1.78 2.35
N LEU A 127 2.61 -2.54 1.57
CA LEU A 127 1.25 -2.24 1.16
C LEU A 127 0.40 -3.51 1.18
N CYS A 128 -0.64 -3.50 1.99
CA CYS A 128 -1.60 -4.61 2.09
C CYS A 128 -2.51 -4.68 0.86
N ALA A 129 -2.89 -5.90 0.43
CA ALA A 129 -3.71 -6.17 -0.76
C ALA A 129 -5.21 -5.83 -0.63
N LYS A 130 -5.65 -5.19 0.45
CA LYS A 130 -7.09 -4.91 0.68
C LYS A 130 -7.50 -3.46 0.50
N TRP A 131 -6.65 -2.61 -0.07
CA TRP A 131 -7.02 -1.25 -0.42
C TRP A 131 -8.07 -1.26 -1.53
N GLU A 132 -9.21 -0.59 -1.28
CA GLU A 132 -10.36 -0.59 -2.18
C GLU A 132 -10.22 0.43 -3.31
N TYR A 133 -9.31 1.41 -3.15
CA TYR A 133 -9.08 2.47 -4.12
C TYR A 133 -7.75 2.25 -4.85
N PRO A 134 -7.66 2.59 -6.15
CA PRO A 134 -6.39 2.63 -6.86
C PRO A 134 -5.47 3.68 -6.23
N ILE A 135 -4.15 3.45 -6.32
CA ILE A 135 -3.12 4.34 -5.79
C ILE A 135 -2.32 4.89 -6.96
N GLU A 136 -2.41 6.21 -7.19
CA GLU A 136 -1.79 6.85 -8.35
C GLU A 136 -0.27 6.96 -8.18
N HIS A 137 0.17 7.39 -6.98
CA HIS A 137 1.58 7.53 -6.65
C HIS A 137 1.89 6.84 -5.32
N TYR A 138 2.78 5.86 -5.37
CA TYR A 138 3.22 5.12 -4.19
C TYR A 138 4.72 5.25 -3.98
N ALA A 139 5.12 5.58 -2.75
CA ALA A 139 6.51 5.62 -2.32
C ALA A 139 6.68 4.98 -0.95
N PHE A 140 7.89 4.52 -0.64
CA PHE A 140 8.20 3.98 0.67
C PHE A 140 9.62 4.30 1.12
N THR A 141 9.82 4.27 2.43
CA THR A 141 11.13 4.28 3.09
C THR A 141 11.16 3.13 4.09
N VAL A 142 12.19 2.28 4.03
CA VAL A 142 12.44 1.26 5.05
C VAL A 142 13.75 1.58 5.72
N MET A 143 13.71 1.78 7.04
CA MET A 143 14.89 1.99 7.87
C MET A 143 15.21 0.69 8.61
N LEU A 144 16.44 0.20 8.45
CA LEU A 144 16.93 -1.02 9.09
C LEU A 144 17.72 -0.67 10.37
N PRO A 145 17.77 -1.57 11.37
CA PRO A 145 18.41 -1.28 12.66
C PRO A 145 19.93 -1.19 12.57
N LYS A 146 20.54 -1.75 11.53
CA LYS A 146 21.97 -1.70 11.23
C LYS A 146 22.24 -1.90 9.74
N GLU A 147 23.50 -1.77 9.32
CA GLU A 147 23.92 -2.02 7.93
C GLU A 147 23.65 -3.49 7.55
N TYR A 148 23.14 -3.69 6.35
CA TYR A 148 22.79 -5.00 5.80
C TYR A 148 23.62 -5.30 4.54
N ASN A 149 23.85 -6.59 4.30
CA ASN A 149 24.59 -7.11 3.14
C ASN A 149 23.69 -7.90 2.17
N GLY A 150 22.37 -7.97 2.46
CA GLY A 150 21.42 -8.73 1.65
C GLY A 150 20.99 -8.01 0.37
N GLN A 151 20.35 -8.77 -0.49
CA GLN A 151 19.69 -8.22 -1.69
C GLN A 151 18.19 -8.12 -1.38
N PRO A 152 17.60 -6.92 -1.40
CA PRO A 152 16.16 -6.78 -1.25
C PRO A 152 15.46 -7.30 -2.50
N SER A 153 14.36 -8.02 -2.33
CA SER A 153 13.45 -8.39 -3.39
C SER A 153 12.05 -7.84 -3.11
N PHE A 154 11.32 -7.54 -4.16
CA PHE A 154 9.99 -6.94 -4.05
C PHE A 154 9.00 -7.77 -4.85
N LEU A 155 7.86 -8.06 -4.22
CA LEU A 155 6.74 -8.75 -4.84
C LEU A 155 5.55 -7.82 -4.85
N SER A 156 4.93 -7.65 -6.00
CA SER A 156 3.70 -6.86 -6.13
C SER A 156 2.62 -7.59 -6.90
N GLY A 157 1.44 -6.95 -6.92
CA GLY A 157 0.30 -7.45 -7.64
C GLY A 157 -0.53 -8.45 -6.86
N TYR A 158 -1.58 -8.94 -7.52
CA TYR A 158 -2.55 -9.87 -6.97
C TYR A 158 -1.97 -11.25 -6.63
N ARG A 159 -0.83 -11.62 -7.26
CA ARG A 159 -0.23 -12.95 -7.20
C ARG A 159 1.25 -12.95 -6.86
N GLY A 160 1.76 -11.81 -6.39
CA GLY A 160 3.18 -11.69 -6.07
C GLY A 160 4.08 -11.63 -7.29
N ASP A 161 3.63 -10.93 -8.35
CA ASP A 161 4.48 -10.66 -9.51
C ASP A 161 5.64 -9.75 -9.10
N VAL A 162 6.84 -10.01 -9.62
CA VAL A 162 8.02 -9.18 -9.39
C VAL A 162 7.86 -7.86 -10.16
N ILE A 163 8.09 -6.73 -9.47
CA ILE A 163 7.90 -5.38 -10.04
C ILE A 163 9.22 -4.66 -10.34
N GLU A 164 10.30 -5.37 -10.54
CA GLU A 164 11.63 -4.77 -10.76
C GLU A 164 11.63 -3.69 -11.85
N ASP A 165 10.84 -3.87 -12.91
CA ASP A 165 10.74 -2.92 -14.03
C ASP A 165 9.99 -1.62 -13.67
N TYR A 166 9.22 -1.60 -12.58
CA TYR A 166 8.39 -0.46 -12.18
C TYR A 166 8.83 0.20 -10.87
N LEU A 167 9.94 -0.25 -10.30
CA LEU A 167 10.45 0.23 -9.03
C LEU A 167 11.72 1.07 -9.22
N ASP A 168 11.65 2.37 -8.92
CA ASP A 168 12.83 3.21 -8.71
C ASP A 168 13.31 3.03 -7.28
N LEU A 169 14.38 2.23 -7.09
CA LEU A 169 14.93 1.87 -5.78
C LEU A 169 16.30 2.52 -5.56
N ARG A 170 16.44 3.11 -4.38
CA ARG A 170 17.73 3.62 -3.86
C ARG A 170 18.07 2.91 -2.56
N ALA A 171 19.05 2.02 -2.63
CA ALA A 171 19.57 1.30 -1.49
C ALA A 171 20.76 2.04 -0.87
N GLN A 172 20.72 2.17 0.47
CA GLN A 172 21.79 2.70 1.32
C GLN A 172 22.08 1.67 2.41
N PRO A 173 23.21 1.75 3.14
CA PRO A 173 23.59 0.70 4.10
C PRO A 173 22.53 0.35 5.15
N THR A 174 21.71 1.33 5.57
CA THR A 174 20.66 1.14 6.58
C THR A 174 19.27 1.57 6.10
N MET A 175 19.12 1.91 4.82
CA MET A 175 17.86 2.48 4.34
C MET A 175 17.57 2.06 2.90
N LEU A 176 16.32 1.70 2.64
CA LEU A 176 15.76 1.50 1.32
C LEU A 176 14.72 2.58 1.05
N ASN A 177 14.86 3.30 -0.04
CA ASN A 177 13.84 4.22 -0.54
C ASN A 177 13.38 3.75 -1.91
N GLY A 178 12.08 3.65 -2.10
CA GLY A 178 11.53 3.26 -3.37
C GLY A 178 10.28 4.04 -3.74
N SER A 179 10.02 4.13 -5.03
CA SER A 179 8.76 4.62 -5.57
C SER A 179 8.37 3.82 -6.81
N LEU A 180 7.07 3.64 -7.00
CA LEU A 180 6.57 2.99 -8.20
C LEU A 180 6.42 4.00 -9.32
N THR A 181 6.84 3.61 -10.52
CA THR A 181 6.72 4.42 -11.74
C THR A 181 5.37 4.26 -12.42
N THR A 182 4.53 3.34 -11.92
CA THR A 182 3.18 3.08 -12.39
C THR A 182 2.19 3.09 -11.22
N ALA A 183 0.95 3.46 -11.51
CA ALA A 183 -0.13 3.40 -10.53
C ALA A 183 -0.45 1.94 -10.16
N LEU A 184 -0.84 1.73 -8.91
CA LEU A 184 -1.38 0.47 -8.42
C LEU A 184 -2.90 0.47 -8.59
N LYS A 185 -3.45 -0.65 -9.02
CA LYS A 185 -4.90 -0.87 -9.06
C LYS A 185 -5.40 -1.15 -7.64
N ASP A 186 -6.71 -1.11 -7.49
CA ASP A 186 -7.35 -1.59 -6.27
C ASP A 186 -6.88 -3.02 -5.95
N ARG A 187 -6.68 -3.30 -4.66
CA ARG A 187 -6.26 -4.59 -4.11
C ARG A 187 -4.88 -5.09 -4.56
N GLU A 188 -4.07 -4.30 -5.20
CA GLU A 188 -2.66 -4.62 -5.41
C GLU A 188 -1.86 -4.42 -4.11
N SER A 189 -0.80 -5.19 -3.94
CA SER A 189 0.06 -5.19 -2.75
C SER A 189 1.52 -4.96 -3.12
N LEU A 190 2.31 -4.60 -2.13
CA LEU A 190 3.76 -4.55 -2.22
C LEU A 190 4.39 -5.14 -0.97
N ASN A 191 5.18 -6.20 -1.14
CA ASN A 191 5.96 -6.83 -0.09
C ASN A 191 7.45 -6.66 -0.36
N LEU A 192 8.20 -6.38 0.69
CA LEU A 192 9.66 -6.45 0.70
C LEU A 192 10.07 -7.76 1.37
N ALA A 193 10.91 -8.55 0.70
CA ALA A 193 11.65 -9.64 1.30
C ALA A 193 13.14 -9.30 1.31
N LEU A 194 13.80 -9.44 2.46
CA LEU A 194 15.23 -9.15 2.63
C LEU A 194 15.90 -10.29 3.39
N ASP A 195 16.80 -10.99 2.69
CA ASP A 195 17.64 -12.01 3.27
C ASP A 195 18.89 -11.38 3.88
N VAL A 196 19.17 -11.72 5.13
CA VAL A 196 20.33 -11.26 5.89
C VAL A 196 20.97 -12.44 6.64
N GLU A 197 22.20 -12.27 7.11
CA GLU A 197 22.89 -13.28 7.90
C GLU A 197 22.19 -13.57 9.23
N SER A 198 22.35 -14.79 9.75
CA SER A 198 21.85 -15.16 11.08
C SER A 198 22.43 -14.25 12.16
N GLY A 199 21.57 -13.79 13.09
CA GLY A 199 21.92 -12.82 14.12
C GLY A 199 21.87 -11.36 13.69
N PHE A 200 21.37 -11.09 12.49
CA PHE A 200 21.05 -9.71 12.09
C PHE A 200 19.94 -9.14 12.96
N PHE A 201 18.88 -9.88 13.15
CA PHE A 201 17.82 -9.55 14.10
C PHE A 201 18.00 -10.32 15.40
N SER A 202 17.67 -9.69 16.54
CA SER A 202 17.70 -10.31 17.87
C SER A 202 16.32 -10.86 18.20
N GLY A 203 16.20 -12.18 18.35
CA GLY A 203 14.92 -12.79 18.72
C GLY A 203 14.95 -14.30 18.57
N ALA A 204 13.90 -14.96 19.07
CA ALA A 204 13.65 -16.38 18.79
C ALA A 204 12.67 -16.42 17.61
N TYR A 205 13.16 -16.76 16.43
CA TYR A 205 12.35 -16.87 15.23
C TYR A 205 11.91 -18.31 14.99
N ALA A 206 10.79 -18.50 14.30
CA ALA A 206 10.36 -19.82 13.87
C ALA A 206 11.45 -20.40 12.94
N LYS A 207 12.12 -21.46 13.41
CA LYS A 207 13.10 -22.19 12.60
C LYS A 207 12.35 -23.09 11.63
N TRP A 208 12.50 -22.82 10.36
CA TRP A 208 12.08 -23.74 9.31
C TRP A 208 13.27 -24.64 8.98
N SER A 209 13.16 -25.94 9.25
CA SER A 209 14.05 -26.94 8.68
C SER A 209 13.36 -27.47 7.41
N ALA A 210 13.99 -27.29 6.27
CA ALA A 210 13.60 -28.03 5.08
C ALA A 210 13.86 -29.54 5.34
N ASN A 211 12.78 -30.33 5.47
CA ASN A 211 12.84 -31.80 5.44
C ASN A 211 12.81 -32.24 3.99
#